data_51ea8ad627ad1810e070a91307b0e141
#
_entry.id   51ea8ad627ad1810e070a91307b0e141
#
_cell.length_a   1.000
_cell.length_b   1.000
_cell.length_c   1.000
_cell.angle_alpha   90.00
_cell.angle_beta   90.00
_cell.angle_gamma   90.00
#
_symmetry.space_group_name_H-M   'P 1'
#
loop_
_entity.id
_entity.type
_entity.pdbx_description
1 polymer ?
#
loop_
_entity_poly.entity_id
_entity_poly.type
_entity_poly.pdbx_seq_one_letter_code
_entity_poly.pdbx_strand_id
1 'polypeptide(L)'
;MEDSNKALEQCLQESEMSISERLDPSPKHDAGHYVDLPLVRNEKTLEIADSETFEKVYVLGGDTEALSELPFANVIVGAGAKVNIVVVIMPGTSIDLPLAVDIVGEDADVNVSGLYLCGGDEKVGIRTEVRHRVPSCTSNQLFNGIAAGHAVVRFYGKIVVAPDAQKTEAYQANHNLVVSDGAKAEAKPQLEIYADDVKCSHGATVGQLNEDEQFYMRSRGIPEDEAQVLQMISFMAPVLANITEEAQRDEIGSAVESAVRASMLG
;
A
#
# COMPACT_ATOMS: atom_id res chain seq x y z
N MET A 1 12.94 19.49 32.26
CA MET A 1 13.61 20.23 31.16
C MET A 1 14.59 19.36 30.35
N GLU A 2 15.30 18.41 31.00
CA GLU A 2 16.18 17.46 30.25
C GLU A 2 15.44 16.44 29.38
N ASP A 3 14.29 15.95 29.84
CA ASP A 3 13.50 14.98 29.10
C ASP A 3 12.83 15.58 27.83
N SER A 4 12.45 16.86 27.89
CA SER A 4 11.87 17.55 26.73
C SER A 4 12.90 17.85 25.63
N ASN A 5 14.16 18.11 26.01
CA ASN A 5 15.25 18.30 25.05
C ASN A 5 15.65 16.98 24.36
N LYS A 6 15.65 15.87 25.12
CA LYS A 6 15.94 14.55 24.53
C LYS A 6 14.90 14.11 23.52
N ALA A 7 13.61 14.37 23.81
CA ALA A 7 12.52 14.08 22.87
C ALA A 7 12.60 14.96 21.61
N LEU A 8 13.03 16.22 21.74
CA LEU A 8 13.20 17.12 20.61
C LEU A 8 14.41 16.74 19.75
N GLU A 9 15.53 16.34 20.38
CA GLU A 9 16.71 15.84 19.66
C GLU A 9 16.43 14.52 18.94
N GLN A 10 15.64 13.64 19.54
CA GLN A 10 15.21 12.40 18.91
C GLN A 10 14.29 12.65 17.72
N CYS A 11 13.36 13.60 17.84
CA CYS A 11 12.48 14.02 16.73
C CYS A 11 13.24 14.70 15.59
N LEU A 12 14.29 15.46 15.90
CA LEU A 12 15.17 16.09 14.90
C LEU A 12 16.07 15.05 14.19
N GLN A 13 16.58 14.07 14.91
CA GLN A 13 17.33 12.96 14.32
C GLN A 13 16.45 12.09 13.41
N GLU A 14 15.19 11.85 13.79
CA GLU A 14 14.22 11.15 12.94
C GLU A 14 13.84 11.94 11.68
N SER A 15 13.88 13.27 11.71
CA SER A 15 13.64 14.13 10.54
C SER A 15 14.79 14.15 9.53
N GLU A 16 16.00 13.87 9.96
CA GLU A 16 17.21 13.80 9.12
C GLU A 16 17.47 12.39 8.55
N MET A 17 16.81 11.36 9.10
CA MET A 17 16.92 10.00 8.56
C MET A 17 16.36 9.94 7.13
N SER A 18 17.14 9.38 6.22
CA SER A 18 16.70 9.15 4.85
C SER A 18 15.46 8.23 4.82
N ILE A 19 14.60 8.35 3.81
CA ILE A 19 13.42 7.48 3.63
C ILE A 19 13.82 5.99 3.74
N SER A 20 15.06 5.63 3.34
CA SER A 20 15.61 4.28 3.46
C SER A 20 15.84 3.83 4.90
N GLU A 21 16.18 4.75 5.79
CA GLU A 21 16.42 4.45 7.23
C GLU A 21 15.13 4.41 8.02
N ARG A 22 14.11 5.19 7.59
CA ARG A 22 12.77 5.15 8.20
C ARG A 22 11.96 3.89 7.84
N LEU A 23 12.33 3.19 6.76
CA LEU A 23 11.64 2.00 6.27
C LEU A 23 12.11 0.69 6.93
N ASP A 24 13.07 0.72 7.85
CA ASP A 24 13.48 -0.47 8.62
C ASP A 24 13.48 -0.19 10.14
N PRO A 25 12.33 0.05 10.76
CA PRO A 25 12.20 0.03 12.21
C PRO A 25 11.57 -1.30 12.65
N SER A 26 11.99 -2.42 12.08
CA SER A 26 11.66 -3.69 12.73
C SER A 26 12.47 -3.74 14.03
N PRO A 27 11.86 -3.68 15.22
CA PRO A 27 12.54 -4.19 16.38
C PRO A 27 12.98 -5.61 15.98
N LYS A 28 14.25 -5.93 16.14
CA LYS A 28 14.76 -7.29 15.97
C LYS A 28 14.07 -8.14 17.03
N HIS A 29 12.87 -8.61 16.72
CA HIS A 29 12.19 -9.58 17.56
C HIS A 29 12.94 -10.90 17.39
N ASP A 30 13.34 -11.48 18.51
CA ASP A 30 13.76 -12.88 18.55
C ASP A 30 12.66 -13.71 17.89
N ALA A 31 13.02 -14.37 16.78
CA ALA A 31 12.09 -15.21 16.04
C ALA A 31 11.51 -16.27 16.99
N GLY A 32 10.24 -16.17 17.34
CA GLY A 32 9.53 -17.19 18.10
C GLY A 32 8.59 -16.72 19.22
N HIS A 33 8.57 -15.45 19.60
CA HIS A 33 7.65 -14.98 20.62
C HIS A 33 6.70 -13.91 20.09
N TYR A 34 5.38 -14.17 20.22
CA TYR A 34 4.36 -13.16 19.98
C TYR A 34 4.49 -12.03 21.00
N VAL A 35 4.51 -10.80 20.52
CA VAL A 35 4.47 -9.61 21.36
C VAL A 35 3.15 -8.89 21.07
N ASP A 36 2.27 -8.84 22.05
CA ASP A 36 1.03 -8.07 21.97
C ASP A 36 1.33 -6.58 22.10
N LEU A 37 1.45 -5.90 20.98
CA LEU A 37 1.68 -4.46 20.94
C LEU A 37 0.39 -3.72 21.34
N PRO A 38 0.49 -2.66 22.16
CA PRO A 38 -0.67 -1.86 22.53
C PRO A 38 -1.31 -1.22 21.30
N LEU A 39 -2.64 -1.04 21.35
CA LEU A 39 -3.35 -0.28 20.33
C LEU A 39 -2.91 1.19 20.39
N VAL A 40 -2.57 1.74 19.24
CA VAL A 40 -2.24 3.16 19.11
C VAL A 40 -3.54 3.92 18.91
N ARG A 41 -3.88 4.78 19.87
CA ARG A 41 -5.01 5.72 19.80
C ARG A 41 -4.51 7.13 19.95
N ASN A 42 -4.53 7.88 18.85
CA ASN A 42 -4.13 9.28 18.80
C ASN A 42 -5.00 10.02 17.77
N GLU A 43 -4.68 11.26 17.49
CA GLU A 43 -5.39 12.10 16.50
C GLU A 43 -5.39 11.54 15.06
N LYS A 44 -4.41 10.66 14.74
CA LYS A 44 -4.31 9.95 13.44
C LYS A 44 -4.87 8.52 13.52
N THR A 45 -5.79 8.24 14.41
CA THR A 45 -6.46 6.94 14.54
C THR A 45 -7.89 7.01 14.04
N LEU A 46 -8.22 6.16 13.09
CA LEU A 46 -9.59 5.90 12.63
C LEU A 46 -10.13 4.68 13.38
N GLU A 47 -11.22 4.85 14.11
CA GLU A 47 -11.93 3.74 14.76
C GLU A 47 -13.20 3.42 13.98
N ILE A 48 -13.35 2.16 13.58
CA ILE A 48 -14.50 1.64 12.84
C ILE A 48 -15.28 0.75 13.81
N ALA A 49 -16.55 1.11 14.05
CA ALA A 49 -17.39 0.45 15.03
C ALA A 49 -17.83 -0.93 14.58
N ASP A 50 -18.41 -1.71 15.52
CA ASP A 50 -18.97 -3.02 15.21
C ASP A 50 -20.03 -2.92 14.13
N SER A 51 -19.99 -3.85 13.17
CA SER A 51 -20.91 -3.95 12.02
C SER A 51 -20.95 -2.70 11.11
N GLU A 52 -20.01 -1.77 11.27
CA GLU A 52 -19.88 -0.61 10.40
C GLU A 52 -19.31 -1.00 9.04
N THR A 53 -19.80 -0.34 7.98
CA THR A 53 -19.21 -0.41 6.65
C THR A 53 -18.48 0.91 6.37
N PHE A 54 -17.17 0.82 6.18
CA PHE A 54 -16.31 1.95 5.85
C PHE A 54 -15.68 1.75 4.49
N GLU A 55 -16.05 2.60 3.53
CA GLU A 55 -15.51 2.58 2.17
C GLU A 55 -15.00 3.96 1.79
N LYS A 56 -13.71 4.07 1.46
CA LYS A 56 -13.11 5.36 1.08
C LYS A 56 -11.97 5.18 0.09
N VAL A 57 -11.93 6.11 -0.86
CA VAL A 57 -10.83 6.29 -1.80
C VAL A 57 -10.08 7.57 -1.43
N TYR A 58 -8.75 7.47 -1.34
CA TYR A 58 -7.86 8.59 -1.06
C TYR A 58 -6.92 8.78 -2.25
N VAL A 59 -6.91 9.97 -2.82
CA VAL A 59 -5.98 10.36 -3.88
C VAL A 59 -4.90 11.25 -3.26
N LEU A 60 -3.64 10.84 -3.36
CA LEU A 60 -2.48 11.52 -2.81
C LEU A 60 -1.59 12.01 -3.96
N GLY A 61 -1.01 13.21 -3.82
CA GLY A 61 -0.16 13.80 -4.84
C GLY A 61 -0.95 14.26 -6.08
N GLY A 62 -0.25 14.67 -7.13
CA GLY A 62 -0.87 15.29 -8.30
C GLY A 62 -1.12 16.80 -8.11
N ASP A 63 -2.06 17.35 -8.84
CA ASP A 63 -2.36 18.79 -8.81
C ASP A 63 -3.06 19.23 -7.50
N THR A 64 -2.99 20.48 -7.23
CA THR A 64 -3.16 21.32 -6.05
C THR A 64 -4.28 21.04 -5.03
N GLU A 65 -5.20 20.10 -5.26
CA GLU A 65 -6.28 19.75 -4.32
C GLU A 65 -6.13 18.37 -3.69
N ALA A 66 -5.13 17.58 -4.11
CA ALA A 66 -4.89 16.25 -3.57
C ALA A 66 -4.27 16.27 -2.17
N LEU A 67 -4.55 15.25 -1.41
CA LEU A 67 -3.94 15.07 -0.08
C LEU A 67 -2.44 14.83 -0.21
N SER A 68 -1.65 15.38 0.72
CA SER A 68 -0.22 15.08 0.85
C SER A 68 0.05 13.84 1.70
N GLU A 69 -0.89 13.47 2.57
CA GLU A 69 -0.84 12.29 3.43
C GLU A 69 -2.25 11.77 3.72
N LEU A 70 -2.37 10.53 4.21
CA LEU A 70 -3.64 10.05 4.75
C LEU A 70 -4.02 10.81 6.03
N PRO A 71 -5.34 11.02 6.26
CA PRO A 71 -5.82 11.66 7.49
C PRO A 71 -5.61 10.79 8.74
N PHE A 72 -5.24 9.53 8.58
CA PHE A 72 -4.95 8.56 9.64
C PHE A 72 -3.73 7.71 9.28
N ALA A 73 -3.04 7.21 10.29
CA ALA A 73 -1.96 6.22 10.17
C ALA A 73 -2.32 4.89 10.85
N ASN A 74 -3.33 4.90 11.72
CA ASN A 74 -3.81 3.73 12.44
C ASN A 74 -5.30 3.55 12.21
N VAL A 75 -5.73 2.31 12.02
CA VAL A 75 -7.15 1.92 11.88
C VAL A 75 -7.44 0.82 12.89
N ILE A 76 -8.48 0.98 13.69
CA ILE A 76 -8.96 -0.04 14.63
C ILE A 76 -10.30 -0.52 14.14
N VAL A 77 -10.44 -1.84 13.94
CA VAL A 77 -11.60 -2.45 13.29
C VAL A 77 -12.38 -3.30 14.28
N GLY A 78 -13.66 -2.95 14.49
CA GLY A 78 -14.61 -3.66 15.35
C GLY A 78 -15.18 -4.94 14.74
N ALA A 79 -16.04 -5.62 15.51
CA ALA A 79 -16.61 -6.90 15.13
C ALA A 79 -17.60 -6.80 13.95
N GLY A 80 -17.49 -7.72 12.98
CA GLY A 80 -18.35 -7.75 11.80
C GLY A 80 -18.26 -6.52 10.90
N ALA A 81 -17.27 -5.66 11.13
CA ALA A 81 -17.06 -4.46 10.32
C ALA A 81 -16.51 -4.82 8.94
N LYS A 82 -16.89 -4.02 7.93
CA LYS A 82 -16.41 -4.15 6.56
C LYS A 82 -15.64 -2.89 6.18
N VAL A 83 -14.37 -3.07 5.84
CA VAL A 83 -13.46 -1.96 5.55
C VAL A 83 -12.94 -2.10 4.13
N ASN A 84 -13.10 -1.05 3.32
CA ASN A 84 -12.50 -0.95 2.01
C ASN A 84 -11.80 0.42 1.87
N ILE A 85 -10.48 0.39 1.91
CA ILE A 85 -9.63 1.56 1.76
C ILE A 85 -8.85 1.42 0.45
N VAL A 86 -9.04 2.35 -0.47
CA VAL A 86 -8.26 2.43 -1.69
C VAL A 86 -7.41 3.70 -1.67
N VAL A 87 -6.11 3.57 -1.88
CA VAL A 87 -5.17 4.69 -1.93
C VAL A 87 -4.58 4.79 -3.33
N VAL A 88 -4.74 5.93 -3.96
CA VAL A 88 -4.16 6.24 -5.27
C VAL A 88 -3.10 7.31 -5.10
N ILE A 89 -1.84 6.98 -5.39
CA ILE A 89 -0.73 7.93 -5.36
C ILE A 89 -0.42 8.33 -6.80
N MET A 90 -0.65 9.61 -7.09
CA MET A 90 -0.39 10.21 -8.38
C MET A 90 1.03 10.76 -8.46
N PRO A 91 1.64 10.86 -9.67
CA PRO A 91 2.97 11.44 -9.82
C PRO A 91 2.99 12.94 -9.46
N GLY A 92 4.17 13.48 -9.17
CA GLY A 92 4.39 14.88 -8.86
C GLY A 92 4.91 15.14 -7.45
N THR A 93 4.93 14.13 -6.57
CA THR A 93 5.46 14.31 -5.22
C THR A 93 6.02 13.00 -4.63
N SER A 94 6.98 13.14 -3.73
CA SER A 94 7.47 12.03 -2.92
C SER A 94 6.57 11.84 -1.71
N ILE A 95 6.14 10.60 -1.46
CA ILE A 95 5.18 10.26 -0.41
C ILE A 95 5.71 9.11 0.44
N ASP A 96 5.56 9.23 1.76
CA ASP A 96 5.71 8.14 2.72
C ASP A 96 4.34 7.84 3.33
N LEU A 97 3.86 6.60 3.17
CA LEU A 97 2.53 6.15 3.56
C LEU A 97 2.63 5.06 4.64
N PRO A 98 2.62 5.42 5.92
CA PRO A 98 2.46 4.47 7.00
C PRO A 98 0.97 4.15 7.21
N LEU A 99 0.63 2.86 7.32
CA LEU A 99 -0.74 2.42 7.61
C LEU A 99 -0.71 1.14 8.46
N ALA A 100 -1.14 1.25 9.72
CA ALA A 100 -1.35 0.11 10.60
C ALA A 100 -2.85 -0.16 10.75
N VAL A 101 -3.26 -1.42 10.66
CA VAL A 101 -4.64 -1.86 10.85
C VAL A 101 -4.67 -2.92 11.94
N ASP A 102 -5.36 -2.64 13.02
CA ASP A 102 -5.61 -3.56 14.13
C ASP A 102 -7.04 -4.09 14.06
N ILE A 103 -7.21 -5.37 13.77
CA ILE A 103 -8.50 -6.05 13.75
C ILE A 103 -8.74 -6.62 15.15
N VAL A 104 -9.66 -5.98 15.88
CA VAL A 104 -9.93 -6.29 17.30
C VAL A 104 -11.31 -6.91 17.53
N GLY A 105 -12.17 -6.93 16.51
CA GLY A 105 -13.48 -7.57 16.54
C GLY A 105 -13.56 -8.76 15.60
N GLU A 106 -14.23 -9.84 16.03
CA GLU A 106 -14.40 -11.06 15.24
C GLU A 106 -15.25 -10.81 13.98
N ASP A 107 -15.12 -11.70 12.99
CA ASP A 107 -15.86 -11.67 11.71
C ASP A 107 -15.69 -10.36 10.90
N ALA A 108 -14.61 -9.63 11.11
CA ALA A 108 -14.28 -8.43 10.33
C ALA A 108 -13.69 -8.79 8.97
N ASP A 109 -14.02 -7.97 7.95
CA ASP A 109 -13.52 -8.08 6.59
C ASP A 109 -12.83 -6.77 6.18
N VAL A 110 -11.52 -6.85 5.91
CA VAL A 110 -10.67 -5.68 5.66
C VAL A 110 -10.01 -5.76 4.30
N ASN A 111 -10.26 -4.79 3.45
CA ASN A 111 -9.65 -4.62 2.15
C ASN A 111 -8.82 -3.33 2.13
N VAL A 112 -7.53 -3.43 1.86
CA VAL A 112 -6.63 -2.28 1.67
C VAL A 112 -5.95 -2.41 0.32
N SER A 113 -6.26 -1.50 -0.59
CA SER A 113 -5.69 -1.50 -1.93
C SER A 113 -4.93 -0.22 -2.21
N GLY A 114 -3.82 -0.33 -2.93
CA GLY A 114 -3.01 0.82 -3.30
C GLY A 114 -2.57 0.77 -4.76
N LEU A 115 -2.73 1.90 -5.42
CA LEU A 115 -2.18 2.17 -6.73
C LEU A 115 -1.17 3.31 -6.60
N TYR A 116 0.01 3.19 -7.19
CA TYR A 116 0.98 4.28 -7.19
C TYR A 116 1.71 4.42 -8.52
N LEU A 117 1.77 5.66 -8.99
CA LEU A 117 2.54 6.10 -10.14
C LEU A 117 3.67 6.98 -9.64
N CYS A 118 4.92 6.63 -9.97
CA CYS A 118 6.11 7.30 -9.47
C CYS A 118 7.04 7.58 -10.64
N GLY A 119 7.29 8.85 -10.93
CA GLY A 119 8.08 9.29 -12.07
C GLY A 119 9.25 10.20 -11.69
N GLY A 120 10.07 10.62 -12.66
CA GLY A 120 11.18 11.53 -12.42
C GLY A 120 12.14 11.02 -11.34
N ASP A 121 12.43 11.85 -10.33
CA ASP A 121 13.28 11.53 -9.17
C ASP A 121 12.49 11.25 -7.88
N GLU A 122 11.20 10.96 -8.02
CA GLU A 122 10.27 10.78 -6.90
C GLU A 122 10.62 9.54 -6.06
N LYS A 123 10.21 9.60 -4.79
CA LYS A 123 10.36 8.49 -3.86
C LYS A 123 9.03 8.19 -3.19
N VAL A 124 8.55 6.96 -3.38
CA VAL A 124 7.33 6.48 -2.74
C VAL A 124 7.69 5.36 -1.78
N GLY A 125 7.38 5.58 -0.49
CA GLY A 125 7.49 4.60 0.57
C GLY A 125 6.10 4.16 1.03
N ILE A 126 5.82 2.87 1.03
CA ILE A 126 4.56 2.32 1.53
C ILE A 126 4.89 1.32 2.62
N ARG A 127 4.33 1.55 3.80
CA ARG A 127 4.47 0.64 4.93
C ARG A 127 3.10 0.27 5.45
N THR A 128 2.72 -1.00 5.29
CA THR A 128 1.48 -1.52 5.85
C THR A 128 1.77 -2.54 6.93
N GLU A 129 0.97 -2.52 8.00
CA GLU A 129 0.99 -3.56 9.02
C GLU A 129 -0.45 -3.90 9.38
N VAL A 130 -0.88 -5.14 9.10
CA VAL A 130 -2.22 -5.64 9.44
C VAL A 130 -2.08 -6.68 10.54
N ARG A 131 -2.73 -6.42 11.69
CA ARG A 131 -2.68 -7.28 12.87
C ARG A 131 -4.05 -7.90 13.12
N HIS A 132 -4.13 -9.21 13.00
CA HIS A 132 -5.28 -10.00 13.40
C HIS A 132 -5.12 -10.40 14.86
N ARG A 133 -5.94 -9.81 15.74
CA ARG A 133 -5.88 -10.06 17.19
C ARG A 133 -6.95 -11.04 17.67
N VAL A 134 -7.97 -11.29 16.85
CA VAL A 134 -9.15 -12.09 17.15
C VAL A 134 -9.44 -13.05 16.00
N PRO A 135 -10.23 -14.13 16.24
CA PRO A 135 -10.47 -15.15 15.23
C PRO A 135 -11.46 -14.74 14.13
N SER A 136 -11.56 -15.58 13.10
CA SER A 136 -12.57 -15.53 12.03
C SER A 136 -12.55 -14.26 11.17
N CYS A 137 -11.41 -13.58 11.06
CA CYS A 137 -11.29 -12.34 10.30
C CYS A 137 -10.62 -12.56 8.94
N THR A 138 -10.99 -11.74 7.97
CA THR A 138 -10.39 -11.72 6.64
C THR A 138 -9.66 -10.40 6.39
N SER A 139 -8.48 -10.45 5.78
CA SER A 139 -7.83 -9.26 5.23
C SER A 139 -7.21 -9.51 3.88
N ASN A 140 -7.40 -8.56 2.96
CA ASN A 140 -6.77 -8.55 1.64
C ASN A 140 -6.01 -7.24 1.42
N GLN A 141 -4.76 -7.35 1.00
CA GLN A 141 -3.95 -6.22 0.61
C GLN A 141 -3.48 -6.40 -0.83
N LEU A 142 -3.77 -5.42 -1.69
CA LEU A 142 -3.33 -5.42 -3.08
C LEU A 142 -2.70 -4.07 -3.43
N PHE A 143 -1.40 -4.08 -3.72
CA PHE A 143 -0.66 -2.88 -4.09
C PHE A 143 0.02 -3.07 -5.44
N ASN A 144 -0.37 -2.25 -6.42
CA ASN A 144 0.23 -2.24 -7.75
C ASN A 144 0.88 -0.89 -8.02
N GLY A 145 2.12 -0.89 -8.49
CA GLY A 145 2.85 0.33 -8.75
C GLY A 145 3.64 0.36 -10.04
N ILE A 146 3.81 1.54 -10.60
CA ILE A 146 4.63 1.81 -11.77
C ILE A 146 5.70 2.81 -11.40
N ALA A 147 6.97 2.47 -11.69
CA ALA A 147 8.13 3.32 -11.49
C ALA A 147 8.79 3.66 -12.82
N ALA A 148 8.95 4.95 -13.11
CA ALA A 148 9.56 5.50 -14.33
C ALA A 148 10.68 6.50 -13.99
N GLY A 149 11.51 6.87 -14.99
CA GLY A 149 12.59 7.81 -14.81
C GLY A 149 13.69 7.26 -13.89
N HIS A 150 13.94 7.96 -12.79
CA HIS A 150 14.85 7.57 -11.71
C HIS A 150 14.10 7.34 -10.38
N ALA A 151 12.80 7.17 -10.45
CA ALA A 151 11.96 6.99 -9.29
C ALA A 151 12.35 5.79 -8.44
N VAL A 152 12.13 5.89 -7.13
CA VAL A 152 12.42 4.81 -6.18
C VAL A 152 11.17 4.49 -5.39
N VAL A 153 10.69 3.26 -5.55
CA VAL A 153 9.54 2.74 -4.79
C VAL A 153 10.03 1.72 -3.76
N ARG A 154 9.51 1.82 -2.53
CA ARG A 154 9.73 0.84 -1.47
C ARG A 154 8.41 0.44 -0.86
N PHE A 155 8.12 -0.84 -0.88
CA PHE A 155 6.99 -1.44 -0.22
C PHE A 155 7.47 -2.33 0.93
N TYR A 156 6.97 -2.06 2.12
CA TYR A 156 7.12 -2.92 3.29
C TYR A 156 5.74 -3.29 3.79
N GLY A 157 5.37 -4.55 3.69
CA GLY A 157 4.06 -5.04 4.10
C GLY A 157 4.19 -6.15 5.13
N LYS A 158 3.53 -6.01 6.28
CA LYS A 158 3.57 -6.99 7.36
C LYS A 158 2.16 -7.43 7.71
N ILE A 159 1.98 -8.74 7.87
CA ILE A 159 0.79 -9.33 8.48
C ILE A 159 1.22 -10.02 9.77
N VAL A 160 0.49 -9.75 10.85
CA VAL A 160 0.69 -10.40 12.16
C VAL A 160 -0.61 -11.10 12.54
N VAL A 161 -0.54 -12.40 12.85
CA VAL A 161 -1.68 -13.20 13.30
C VAL A 161 -1.39 -13.68 14.73
N ALA A 162 -2.17 -13.18 15.70
CA ALA A 162 -2.04 -13.52 17.10
C ALA A 162 -2.33 -15.00 17.39
N PRO A 163 -1.85 -15.59 18.50
CA PRO A 163 -2.05 -17.00 18.83
C PRO A 163 -3.52 -17.43 18.83
N ASP A 164 -4.41 -16.56 19.33
CA ASP A 164 -5.85 -16.84 19.43
C ASP A 164 -6.64 -16.44 18.18
N ALA A 165 -6.01 -15.83 17.18
CA ALA A 165 -6.65 -15.39 15.94
C ALA A 165 -6.81 -16.56 14.94
N GLN A 166 -7.47 -17.64 15.39
CA GLN A 166 -7.74 -18.82 14.57
C GLN A 166 -8.75 -18.53 13.45
N LYS A 167 -8.71 -19.31 12.37
CA LYS A 167 -9.55 -19.15 11.17
C LYS A 167 -9.39 -17.80 10.46
N THR A 168 -8.25 -17.15 10.68
CA THR A 168 -7.86 -15.97 9.91
C THR A 168 -7.57 -16.33 8.46
N GLU A 169 -8.08 -15.54 7.53
CA GLU A 169 -7.69 -15.55 6.12
C GLU A 169 -7.02 -14.21 5.78
N ALA A 170 -5.71 -14.21 5.53
CA ALA A 170 -4.95 -12.97 5.33
C ALA A 170 -4.05 -13.05 4.10
N TYR A 171 -4.26 -12.16 3.14
CA TYR A 171 -3.58 -12.16 1.87
C TYR A 171 -2.93 -10.80 1.59
N GLN A 172 -1.69 -10.83 1.10
CA GLN A 172 -0.97 -9.63 0.70
C GLN A 172 -0.31 -9.84 -0.66
N ALA A 173 -0.57 -8.94 -1.60
CA ALA A 173 0.09 -8.91 -2.89
C ALA A 173 0.65 -7.53 -3.18
N ASN A 174 1.90 -7.47 -3.66
CA ASN A 174 2.53 -6.25 -4.15
C ASN A 174 3.18 -6.53 -5.50
N HIS A 175 2.76 -5.79 -6.52
CA HIS A 175 3.28 -5.91 -7.86
C HIS A 175 3.82 -4.58 -8.34
N ASN A 176 5.01 -4.59 -8.93
CA ASN A 176 5.67 -3.40 -9.44
C ASN A 176 6.07 -3.60 -10.89
N LEU A 177 5.80 -2.60 -11.73
CA LEU A 177 6.39 -2.45 -13.06
C LEU A 177 7.47 -1.37 -13.02
N VAL A 178 8.66 -1.71 -13.46
CA VAL A 178 9.77 -0.78 -13.67
C VAL A 178 9.87 -0.54 -15.16
N VAL A 179 9.53 0.68 -15.59
CA VAL A 179 9.41 1.01 -17.03
C VAL A 179 10.58 1.83 -17.57
N SER A 180 11.55 2.18 -16.71
CA SER A 180 12.76 2.89 -17.09
C SER A 180 13.99 2.30 -16.41
N ASP A 181 15.13 2.28 -17.07
CA ASP A 181 16.40 1.70 -16.54
C ASP A 181 16.89 2.38 -15.24
N GLY A 182 16.56 3.65 -15.04
CA GLY A 182 16.94 4.40 -13.85
C GLY A 182 16.04 4.15 -12.64
N ALA A 183 14.84 3.66 -12.86
CA ALA A 183 13.86 3.46 -11.79
C ALA A 183 14.14 2.18 -11.00
N LYS A 184 13.68 2.17 -9.73
CA LYS A 184 13.89 1.04 -8.81
C LYS A 184 12.64 0.76 -8.00
N ALA A 185 12.32 -0.52 -7.84
CA ALA A 185 11.28 -0.98 -6.94
C ALA A 185 11.83 -2.05 -5.99
N GLU A 186 11.54 -1.91 -4.72
CA GLU A 186 11.92 -2.84 -3.66
C GLU A 186 10.67 -3.24 -2.87
N ALA A 187 10.44 -4.55 -2.72
CA ALA A 187 9.30 -5.08 -1.98
C ALA A 187 9.78 -6.05 -0.91
N LYS A 188 9.32 -5.84 0.33
CA LYS A 188 9.63 -6.68 1.50
C LYS A 188 8.33 -7.10 2.20
N PRO A 189 7.62 -8.12 1.69
CA PRO A 189 6.47 -8.67 2.41
C PRO A 189 6.94 -9.57 3.57
N GLN A 190 6.21 -9.53 4.70
CA GLN A 190 6.51 -10.30 5.89
C GLN A 190 5.23 -10.90 6.50
N LEU A 191 5.31 -12.15 6.94
CA LEU A 191 4.26 -12.82 7.71
C LEU A 191 4.81 -13.24 9.07
N GLU A 192 4.08 -12.89 10.14
CA GLU A 192 4.31 -13.38 11.50
C GLU A 192 3.04 -14.09 11.97
N ILE A 193 3.05 -15.40 11.90
CA ILE A 193 1.86 -16.22 12.17
C ILE A 193 2.10 -17.04 13.45
N TYR A 194 1.25 -16.81 14.44
CA TYR A 194 1.32 -17.48 15.75
C TYR A 194 0.10 -18.37 16.02
N ALA A 195 -0.86 -18.45 15.08
CA ALA A 195 -2.03 -19.33 15.11
C ALA A 195 -1.84 -20.53 14.15
N ASP A 196 -2.48 -21.66 14.43
CA ASP A 196 -2.28 -22.90 13.69
C ASP A 196 -3.31 -23.12 12.57
N ASP A 197 -4.58 -22.72 12.79
CA ASP A 197 -5.69 -22.91 11.84
C ASP A 197 -5.98 -21.61 11.09
N VAL A 198 -5.13 -21.30 10.11
CA VAL A 198 -5.21 -20.07 9.32
C VAL A 198 -4.85 -20.30 7.85
N LYS A 199 -5.28 -19.38 6.97
CA LYS A 199 -4.88 -19.31 5.57
C LYS A 199 -4.24 -17.97 5.31
N CYS A 200 -2.92 -17.94 5.25
CA CYS A 200 -2.17 -16.72 5.05
C CYS A 200 -1.17 -16.88 3.90
N SER A 201 -1.11 -15.88 3.04
CA SER A 201 -0.10 -15.84 1.99
C SER A 201 0.33 -14.42 1.67
N HIS A 202 1.55 -14.30 1.15
CA HIS A 202 2.02 -13.07 0.55
C HIS A 202 2.68 -13.34 -0.80
N GLY A 203 2.67 -12.32 -1.67
CA GLY A 203 3.37 -12.33 -2.94
C GLY A 203 3.93 -10.95 -3.25
N ALA A 204 5.13 -10.92 -3.84
CA ALA A 204 5.70 -9.69 -4.36
C ALA A 204 6.36 -9.96 -5.70
N THR A 205 6.17 -9.06 -6.66
CA THR A 205 6.81 -9.10 -7.96
C THR A 205 7.38 -7.74 -8.33
N VAL A 206 8.53 -7.77 -8.97
CA VAL A 206 9.10 -6.62 -9.67
C VAL A 206 9.40 -7.09 -11.08
N GLY A 207 8.75 -6.49 -12.07
CA GLY A 207 8.88 -6.86 -13.46
C GLY A 207 8.98 -5.64 -14.38
N GLN A 208 9.08 -5.93 -15.65
CA GLN A 208 9.05 -4.97 -16.75
C GLN A 208 7.82 -5.21 -17.63
N LEU A 209 7.56 -4.32 -18.56
CA LEU A 209 6.52 -4.51 -19.57
C LEU A 209 6.84 -5.75 -20.42
N ASN A 210 5.80 -6.49 -20.81
CA ASN A 210 5.95 -7.73 -21.56
C ASN A 210 6.24 -7.44 -23.06
N GLU A 211 7.43 -7.75 -23.49
CA GLU A 211 7.87 -7.52 -24.88
C GLU A 211 7.08 -8.35 -25.90
N ASP A 212 6.70 -9.59 -25.57
CA ASP A 212 5.92 -10.45 -26.46
C ASP A 212 4.51 -9.89 -26.68
N GLU A 213 3.88 -9.38 -25.63
CA GLU A 213 2.57 -8.70 -25.72
C GLU A 213 2.68 -7.41 -26.54
N GLN A 214 3.73 -6.60 -26.32
CA GLN A 214 3.99 -5.41 -27.12
C GLN A 214 4.20 -5.78 -28.60
N PHE A 215 5.02 -6.79 -28.88
CA PHE A 215 5.22 -7.27 -30.24
C PHE A 215 3.91 -7.71 -30.90
N TYR A 216 3.06 -8.44 -30.18
CA TYR A 216 1.75 -8.85 -30.69
C TYR A 216 0.85 -7.65 -31.01
N MET A 217 0.75 -6.67 -30.10
CA MET A 217 -0.05 -5.46 -30.30
C MET A 217 0.48 -4.64 -31.48
N ARG A 218 1.79 -4.47 -31.60
CA ARG A 218 2.44 -3.79 -32.74
C ARG A 218 2.21 -4.51 -34.07
N SER A 219 2.19 -5.83 -34.09
CA SER A 219 1.88 -6.63 -35.30
C SER A 219 0.44 -6.44 -35.79
N ARG A 220 -0.44 -5.92 -34.91
CA ARG A 220 -1.84 -5.56 -35.21
C ARG A 220 -2.03 -4.07 -35.49
N GLY A 221 -0.93 -3.31 -35.59
CA GLY A 221 -0.94 -1.90 -35.95
C GLY A 221 -1.11 -0.92 -34.77
N ILE A 222 -1.02 -1.40 -33.54
CA ILE A 222 -0.99 -0.52 -32.36
C ILE A 222 0.41 0.09 -32.24
N PRO A 223 0.56 1.42 -32.14
CA PRO A 223 1.85 2.08 -31.90
C PRO A 223 2.51 1.57 -30.63
N GLU A 224 3.84 1.66 -30.54
CA GLU A 224 4.61 1.12 -29.43
C GLU A 224 4.28 1.80 -28.09
N ASP A 225 4.21 3.12 -28.10
CA ASP A 225 3.80 3.93 -26.95
C ASP A 225 2.38 3.58 -26.47
N GLU A 226 1.45 3.39 -27.37
CA GLU A 226 0.10 2.97 -27.05
C GLU A 226 0.05 1.54 -26.47
N ALA A 227 0.87 0.64 -27.00
CA ALA A 227 0.97 -0.73 -26.47
C ALA A 227 1.51 -0.73 -25.02
N GLN A 228 2.48 0.12 -24.70
CA GLN A 228 2.99 0.30 -23.35
C GLN A 228 1.92 0.87 -22.41
N VAL A 229 1.20 1.91 -22.85
CA VAL A 229 0.09 2.51 -22.07
C VAL A 229 -0.97 1.46 -21.76
N LEU A 230 -1.39 0.67 -22.74
CA LEU A 230 -2.41 -0.37 -22.56
C LEU A 230 -1.98 -1.43 -21.54
N GLN A 231 -0.71 -1.84 -21.54
CA GLN A 231 -0.19 -2.77 -20.55
C GLN A 231 -0.18 -2.15 -19.15
N MET A 232 0.25 -0.90 -19.01
CA MET A 232 0.26 -0.19 -17.73
C MET A 232 -1.15 -0.02 -17.16
N ILE A 233 -2.13 0.35 -17.99
CA ILE A 233 -3.54 0.47 -17.57
C ILE A 233 -4.09 -0.90 -17.15
N SER A 234 -3.83 -1.94 -17.93
CA SER A 234 -4.26 -3.31 -17.59
C SER A 234 -3.67 -3.78 -16.25
N PHE A 235 -2.42 -3.45 -15.99
CA PHE A 235 -1.74 -3.77 -14.73
C PHE A 235 -2.36 -3.07 -13.51
N MET A 236 -2.91 -1.88 -13.68
CA MET A 236 -3.55 -1.12 -12.61
C MET A 236 -5.02 -1.47 -12.38
N ALA A 237 -5.68 -2.04 -13.38
CA ALA A 237 -7.11 -2.34 -13.36
C ALA A 237 -7.58 -3.14 -12.13
N PRO A 238 -6.84 -4.16 -11.61
CA PRO A 238 -7.26 -4.90 -10.42
C PRO A 238 -7.41 -4.03 -9.16
N VAL A 239 -6.60 -2.99 -8.99
CA VAL A 239 -6.73 -2.06 -7.86
C VAL A 239 -7.91 -1.12 -8.06
N LEU A 240 -8.07 -0.57 -9.27
CA LEU A 240 -9.22 0.28 -9.61
C LEU A 240 -10.56 -0.45 -9.45
N ALA A 241 -10.60 -1.75 -9.69
CA ALA A 241 -11.81 -2.58 -9.50
C ALA A 241 -12.28 -2.64 -8.03
N ASN A 242 -11.43 -2.31 -7.06
CA ASN A 242 -11.79 -2.21 -5.64
C ASN A 242 -12.51 -0.89 -5.29
N ILE A 243 -12.62 0.05 -6.23
CA ILE A 243 -13.44 1.25 -6.07
C ILE A 243 -14.89 0.86 -6.40
N THR A 244 -15.74 0.87 -5.38
CA THR A 244 -17.13 0.37 -5.48
C THR A 244 -18.04 1.30 -6.26
N GLU A 245 -17.86 2.62 -6.11
CA GLU A 245 -18.64 3.62 -6.84
C GLU A 245 -18.14 3.76 -8.29
N GLU A 246 -19.00 3.44 -9.25
CA GLU A 246 -18.65 3.40 -10.68
C GLU A 246 -18.19 4.77 -11.20
N ALA A 247 -18.90 5.85 -10.87
CA ALA A 247 -18.55 7.20 -11.32
C ALA A 247 -17.16 7.62 -10.79
N GLN A 248 -16.86 7.35 -9.51
CA GLN A 248 -15.56 7.63 -8.93
C GLN A 248 -14.45 6.77 -9.53
N ARG A 249 -14.72 5.49 -9.79
CA ARG A 249 -13.77 4.58 -10.45
C ARG A 249 -13.43 5.07 -11.85
N ASP A 250 -14.42 5.51 -12.65
CA ASP A 250 -14.21 6.02 -14.00
C ASP A 250 -13.44 7.33 -14.00
N GLU A 251 -13.75 8.24 -13.08
CA GLU A 251 -13.02 9.50 -12.89
C GLU A 251 -11.55 9.26 -12.54
N ILE A 252 -11.29 8.43 -11.52
CA ILE A 252 -9.93 8.10 -11.11
C ILE A 252 -9.21 7.31 -12.20
N GLY A 253 -9.88 6.38 -12.87
CA GLY A 253 -9.32 5.63 -13.99
C GLY A 253 -8.84 6.55 -15.11
N SER A 254 -9.65 7.56 -15.47
CA SER A 254 -9.30 8.55 -16.49
C SER A 254 -8.11 9.44 -16.06
N ALA A 255 -8.06 9.83 -14.79
CA ALA A 255 -6.94 10.59 -14.24
C ALA A 255 -5.64 9.77 -14.25
N VAL A 256 -5.72 8.51 -13.86
CA VAL A 256 -4.60 7.55 -13.88
C VAL A 256 -4.09 7.33 -15.30
N GLU A 257 -4.99 7.11 -16.28
CA GLU A 257 -4.59 6.99 -17.69
C GLU A 257 -3.88 8.25 -18.18
N SER A 258 -4.42 9.42 -17.86
CA SER A 258 -3.81 10.70 -18.24
C SER A 258 -2.41 10.87 -17.64
N ALA A 259 -2.23 10.47 -16.38
CA ALA A 259 -0.94 10.52 -15.70
C ALA A 259 0.07 9.54 -16.31
N VAL A 260 -0.36 8.33 -16.68
CA VAL A 260 0.50 7.35 -17.37
C VAL A 260 0.99 7.92 -18.69
N ARG A 261 0.11 8.50 -19.49
CA ARG A 261 0.47 9.10 -20.80
C ARG A 261 1.42 10.30 -20.65
N ALA A 262 1.29 11.08 -19.57
CA ALA A 262 2.08 12.27 -19.36
C ALA A 262 3.45 12.01 -18.72
N SER A 263 3.60 10.99 -17.88
CA SER A 263 4.73 10.89 -16.95
C SER A 263 5.46 9.54 -16.98
N MET A 264 4.87 8.49 -17.57
CA MET A 264 5.44 7.14 -17.51
C MET A 264 6.09 6.69 -18.83
N LEU A 265 5.81 7.36 -19.92
CA LEU A 265 6.49 7.16 -21.20
C LEU A 265 7.76 8.00 -21.19
N GLY A 266 8.90 7.38 -20.99
CA GLY A 266 10.21 8.03 -20.93
C GLY A 266 10.91 8.12 -22.27
#